data_081214eddfae4b70cf1ee5de46fff2da
#
_entry.id   081214eddfae4b70cf1ee5de46fff2da
#
_cell.length_a   1.000
_cell.length_b   1.000
_cell.length_c   1.000
_cell.angle_alpha   90.00
_cell.angle_beta   90.00
_cell.angle_gamma   90.00
#
_symmetry.space_group_name_H-M   'P 1'
#
loop_
_entity.id
_entity.type
_entity.pdbx_description
1 polymer ?
#
loop_
_entity_poly.entity_id
_entity_poly.type
_entity_poly.pdbx_seq_one_letter_code
_entity_poly.pdbx_strand_id
1 'polypeptide(L)'
;MKGGGTCDGGHHQAKGCRGPVAGIVQFENVGLRYGQGEEVLCDLSFSLTSGDFYFVTGASGAGKTSLLKMLYLAQRPTRGAIRLFGTDVVTLPRARIPGFRRRIGVVFQDFRLVPHLSVADNIALPLRIAGVLEDEVRDAVSEMLAWVGLTNRAEARPPTLSGGEQQRVAIARAVIGRPEILVADEPTGNVDEAMADRLLQLFASLNGLGTTLVIATHDMQLLSRVRSAQIMHIDAGRLLDPTGLLRHPPGRHA
;
A
#
# COMPACT_ATOMS: atom_id res chain seq x y z
N MET A 1 69.57 10.49 -17.93
CA MET A 1 69.10 11.53 -17.03
C MET A 1 67.64 11.71 -17.33
N LYS A 2 66.73 11.00 -16.69
CA LYS A 2 66.05 11.28 -15.42
C LYS A 2 64.98 12.36 -15.58
N GLY A 3 63.76 11.94 -15.45
CA GLY A 3 62.61 12.80 -15.20
C GLY A 3 61.38 11.95 -15.06
N GLY A 4 61.13 11.45 -13.85
CA GLY A 4 59.89 10.73 -13.55
C GLY A 4 58.75 11.74 -13.34
N GLY A 5 57.60 11.42 -13.89
CA GLY A 5 56.34 12.13 -13.66
C GLY A 5 55.34 11.14 -13.11
N THR A 6 55.01 11.29 -11.85
CA THR A 6 53.98 10.57 -11.10
C THR A 6 52.62 10.95 -11.60
N CYS A 7 51.84 10.01 -12.11
CA CYS A 7 50.43 10.15 -12.41
C CYS A 7 49.63 9.97 -11.12
N ASP A 8 49.00 11.06 -10.70
CA ASP A 8 48.08 11.13 -9.56
C ASP A 8 46.76 10.44 -9.92
N GLY A 9 46.40 9.45 -9.14
CA GLY A 9 45.23 8.62 -9.35
C GLY A 9 43.96 9.26 -8.76
N GLY A 10 43.23 10.00 -9.59
CA GLY A 10 41.90 10.49 -9.26
C GLY A 10 40.90 9.33 -9.12
N HIS A 11 40.54 8.99 -7.88
CA HIS A 11 39.42 8.10 -7.59
C HIS A 11 38.11 8.76 -8.02
N HIS A 12 37.69 8.49 -9.24
CA HIS A 12 36.28 8.68 -9.63
C HIS A 12 35.47 7.56 -8.97
N GLN A 13 34.76 7.90 -7.88
CA GLN A 13 33.70 7.07 -7.34
C GLN A 13 32.63 6.87 -8.44
N ALA A 14 32.58 5.68 -8.98
CA ALA A 14 31.53 5.24 -9.87
C ALA A 14 30.20 5.32 -9.08
N LYS A 15 29.35 6.31 -9.43
CA LYS A 15 27.93 6.31 -9.08
C LYS A 15 27.33 5.04 -9.66
N GLY A 16 27.03 4.07 -8.77
CA GLY A 16 26.43 2.81 -9.16
C GLY A 16 25.17 3.06 -9.99
N CYS A 17 25.20 2.64 -11.24
CA CYS A 17 24.02 2.49 -12.05
C CYS A 17 23.10 1.47 -11.37
N ARG A 18 22.11 1.96 -10.61
CA ARG A 18 20.98 1.11 -10.23
C ARG A 18 20.30 0.71 -11.52
N GLY A 19 20.40 -0.57 -11.88
CA GLY A 19 19.62 -1.17 -12.96
C GLY A 19 18.13 -0.85 -12.78
N PRO A 20 17.29 -1.05 -13.82
CA PRO A 20 15.87 -0.72 -13.73
C PRO A 20 15.27 -1.47 -12.53
N VAL A 21 14.90 -0.70 -11.49
CA VAL A 21 14.20 -1.25 -10.32
C VAL A 21 12.85 -1.73 -10.84
N ALA A 22 12.68 -3.04 -10.91
CA ALA A 22 11.43 -3.64 -11.35
C ALA A 22 10.32 -3.14 -10.42
N GLY A 23 9.29 -2.50 -10.99
CA GLY A 23 8.15 -2.00 -10.23
C GLY A 23 7.47 -3.15 -9.48
N ILE A 24 7.14 -2.95 -8.20
CA ILE A 24 6.39 -3.94 -7.42
C ILE A 24 4.97 -4.11 -7.96
N VAL A 25 4.44 -3.05 -8.58
CA VAL A 25 3.15 -2.99 -9.28
C VAL A 25 3.38 -2.34 -10.65
N GLN A 26 2.75 -2.89 -11.69
CA GLN A 26 2.74 -2.30 -13.03
C GLN A 26 1.34 -2.37 -13.62
N PHE A 27 0.84 -1.26 -14.14
CA PHE A 27 -0.39 -1.14 -14.88
C PHE A 27 -0.06 -0.77 -16.32
N GLU A 28 -0.63 -1.49 -17.30
CA GLU A 28 -0.42 -1.26 -18.74
C GLU A 28 -1.80 -1.14 -19.43
N ASN A 29 -2.19 0.07 -19.82
CA ASN A 29 -3.44 0.40 -20.51
C ASN A 29 -4.69 -0.19 -19.81
N VAL A 30 -4.71 -0.12 -18.49
CA VAL A 30 -5.74 -0.74 -17.67
C VAL A 30 -7.02 0.07 -17.72
N GLY A 31 -8.14 -0.60 -18.03
CA GLY A 31 -9.50 -0.08 -17.91
C GLY A 31 -10.34 -0.95 -16.99
N LEU A 32 -11.30 -0.31 -16.31
CA LEU A 32 -12.24 -1.00 -15.42
C LEU A 32 -13.66 -0.50 -15.67
N ARG A 33 -14.57 -1.45 -15.87
CA ARG A 33 -16.01 -1.24 -16.03
C ARG A 33 -16.76 -2.14 -15.05
N TYR A 34 -17.82 -1.64 -14.46
CA TYR A 34 -18.76 -2.44 -13.67
C TYR A 34 -20.00 -2.75 -14.51
N GLY A 35 -20.25 -4.04 -14.77
CA GLY A 35 -21.39 -4.49 -15.59
C GLY A 35 -21.34 -3.94 -17.01
N GLN A 36 -22.48 -3.39 -17.49
CA GLN A 36 -22.64 -2.82 -18.83
C GLN A 36 -22.44 -1.28 -18.85
N GLY A 37 -22.07 -0.66 -17.70
CA GLY A 37 -21.91 0.79 -17.58
C GLY A 37 -20.68 1.35 -18.29
N GLU A 38 -20.45 2.64 -18.11
CA GLU A 38 -19.23 3.32 -18.58
C GLU A 38 -17.97 2.85 -17.83
N GLU A 39 -16.80 3.06 -18.43
CA GLU A 39 -15.54 2.79 -17.76
C GLU A 39 -15.34 3.75 -16.57
N VAL A 40 -15.16 3.17 -15.38
CA VAL A 40 -14.85 3.92 -14.15
C VAL A 40 -13.38 4.32 -14.10
N LEU A 41 -12.52 3.51 -14.72
CA LEU A 41 -11.09 3.78 -14.87
C LEU A 41 -10.70 3.55 -16.32
N CYS A 42 -9.96 4.52 -16.88
CA CYS A 42 -9.62 4.54 -18.30
C CYS A 42 -8.10 4.70 -18.49
N ASP A 43 -7.50 3.82 -19.30
CA ASP A 43 -6.12 3.94 -19.81
C ASP A 43 -5.04 4.15 -18.73
N LEU A 44 -5.19 3.49 -17.57
CA LEU A 44 -4.20 3.61 -16.51
C LEU A 44 -2.90 2.91 -16.91
N SER A 45 -1.80 3.68 -16.96
CA SER A 45 -0.46 3.16 -17.25
C SER A 45 0.54 3.81 -16.30
N PHE A 46 1.07 3.04 -15.33
CA PHE A 46 2.04 3.50 -14.34
C PHE A 46 2.74 2.33 -13.68
N SER A 47 3.81 2.61 -12.94
CA SER A 47 4.53 1.63 -12.12
C SER A 47 4.78 2.18 -10.73
N LEU A 48 4.57 1.34 -9.71
CA LEU A 48 4.94 1.64 -8.34
C LEU A 48 6.26 0.96 -8.00
N THR A 49 7.15 1.70 -7.35
CA THR A 49 8.46 1.21 -6.90
C THR A 49 8.32 0.63 -5.49
N SER A 50 9.05 -0.46 -5.20
CA SER A 50 9.09 -1.03 -3.85
C SER A 50 9.68 -0.04 -2.84
N GLY A 51 9.02 0.08 -1.68
CA GLY A 51 9.44 0.98 -0.61
C GLY A 51 9.08 2.46 -0.81
N ASP A 52 8.40 2.82 -1.88
CA ASP A 52 7.92 4.19 -2.07
C ASP A 52 6.57 4.43 -1.38
N PHE A 53 6.24 5.70 -1.19
CA PHE A 53 4.99 6.16 -0.60
C PHE A 53 4.15 6.90 -1.66
N TYR A 54 2.92 6.46 -1.87
CA TYR A 54 1.98 7.00 -2.84
C TYR A 54 0.70 7.49 -2.19
N PHE A 55 0.28 8.72 -2.51
CA PHE A 55 -1.08 9.18 -2.24
C PHE A 55 -1.91 9.09 -3.51
N VAL A 56 -3.10 8.51 -3.41
CA VAL A 56 -4.12 8.51 -4.47
C VAL A 56 -5.16 9.56 -4.13
N THR A 57 -5.23 10.61 -4.93
CA THR A 57 -6.12 11.75 -4.73
C THR A 57 -7.17 11.85 -5.84
N GLY A 58 -8.17 12.69 -5.67
CA GLY A 58 -9.24 12.92 -6.65
C GLY A 58 -10.60 13.10 -5.98
N ALA A 59 -11.57 13.58 -6.73
CA ALA A 59 -12.92 13.79 -6.25
C ALA A 59 -13.59 12.49 -5.75
N SER A 60 -14.68 12.63 -4.98
CA SER A 60 -15.51 11.46 -4.65
C SER A 60 -16.07 10.86 -5.95
N GLY A 61 -16.01 9.52 -6.06
CA GLY A 61 -16.43 8.83 -7.29
C GLY A 61 -15.40 8.81 -8.43
N ALA A 62 -14.24 9.47 -8.32
CA ALA A 62 -13.22 9.50 -9.37
C ALA A 62 -12.60 8.14 -9.71
N GLY A 63 -12.81 7.10 -8.88
CA GLY A 63 -12.28 5.76 -9.12
C GLY A 63 -11.18 5.31 -8.15
N LYS A 64 -10.84 6.11 -7.12
CA LYS A 64 -9.80 5.78 -6.12
C LYS A 64 -9.97 4.38 -5.52
N THR A 65 -11.13 4.11 -4.91
CA THR A 65 -11.44 2.79 -4.33
C THR A 65 -11.41 1.67 -5.38
N SER A 66 -11.77 1.94 -6.62
CA SER A 66 -11.71 0.97 -7.72
C SER A 66 -10.26 0.62 -8.08
N LEU A 67 -9.36 1.62 -8.11
CA LEU A 67 -7.92 1.40 -8.27
C LEU A 67 -7.39 0.53 -7.12
N LEU A 68 -7.70 0.90 -5.86
CA LEU A 68 -7.26 0.12 -4.70
C LEU A 68 -7.76 -1.33 -4.75
N LYS A 69 -9.03 -1.57 -5.16
CA LYS A 69 -9.59 -2.92 -5.32
C LYS A 69 -8.80 -3.79 -6.30
N MET A 70 -8.24 -3.21 -7.35
CA MET A 70 -7.37 -3.93 -8.27
C MET A 70 -6.01 -4.25 -7.63
N LEU A 71 -5.45 -3.33 -6.83
CA LEU A 71 -4.18 -3.54 -6.13
C LEU A 71 -4.25 -4.73 -5.15
N TYR A 72 -5.34 -4.86 -4.37
CA TYR A 72 -5.49 -6.01 -3.45
C TYR A 72 -6.31 -7.18 -4.05
N LEU A 73 -6.43 -7.23 -5.40
CA LEU A 73 -7.02 -8.34 -6.15
C LEU A 73 -8.50 -8.63 -5.83
N ALA A 74 -9.25 -7.64 -5.32
CA ALA A 74 -10.71 -7.77 -5.15
C ALA A 74 -11.45 -7.58 -6.47
N GLN A 75 -10.86 -6.86 -7.41
CA GLN A 75 -11.40 -6.60 -8.75
C GLN A 75 -10.34 -6.90 -9.80
N ARG A 76 -10.73 -7.52 -10.90
CA ARG A 76 -9.89 -7.66 -12.09
C ARG A 76 -10.16 -6.54 -13.07
N PRO A 77 -9.16 -6.09 -13.84
CA PRO A 77 -9.39 -5.14 -14.91
C PRO A 77 -10.29 -5.75 -15.99
N THR A 78 -11.02 -4.91 -16.71
CA THR A 78 -11.81 -5.33 -17.89
C THR A 78 -10.98 -5.33 -19.16
N ARG A 79 -9.90 -4.53 -19.19
CA ARG A 79 -8.89 -4.52 -20.26
C ARG A 79 -7.52 -4.11 -19.71
N GLY A 80 -6.48 -4.33 -20.50
CA GLY A 80 -5.10 -4.07 -20.13
C GLY A 80 -4.49 -5.18 -19.26
N ALA A 81 -3.29 -4.94 -18.77
CA ALA A 81 -2.55 -5.88 -17.94
C ALA A 81 -2.13 -5.26 -16.62
N ILE A 82 -2.19 -6.05 -15.55
CA ILE A 82 -1.67 -5.67 -14.22
C ILE A 82 -0.66 -6.72 -13.81
N ARG A 83 0.56 -6.28 -13.46
CA ARG A 83 1.56 -7.14 -12.83
C ARG A 83 1.74 -6.74 -11.38
N LEU A 84 1.61 -7.72 -10.48
CA LEU A 84 1.94 -7.59 -9.07
C LEU A 84 3.09 -8.54 -8.76
N PHE A 85 4.13 -8.02 -8.12
CA PHE A 85 5.31 -8.81 -7.77
C PHE A 85 5.90 -9.56 -8.98
N GLY A 86 5.91 -8.93 -10.15
CA GLY A 86 6.37 -9.50 -11.41
C GLY A 86 5.43 -10.51 -12.09
N THR A 87 4.27 -10.82 -11.50
CA THR A 87 3.30 -11.79 -12.04
C THR A 87 2.08 -11.07 -12.62
N ASP A 88 1.64 -11.47 -13.82
CA ASP A 88 0.39 -10.99 -14.41
C ASP A 88 -0.80 -11.55 -13.62
N VAL A 89 -1.60 -10.63 -13.04
CA VAL A 89 -2.74 -11.01 -12.20
C VAL A 89 -4.01 -11.33 -13.00
N VAL A 90 -4.06 -10.95 -14.28
CA VAL A 90 -5.20 -11.25 -15.15
C VAL A 90 -5.28 -12.76 -15.42
N THR A 91 -4.11 -13.36 -15.66
CA THR A 91 -3.96 -14.81 -15.91
C THR A 91 -3.80 -15.64 -14.64
N LEU A 92 -3.71 -14.98 -13.46
CA LEU A 92 -3.45 -15.67 -12.19
C LEU A 92 -4.60 -16.63 -11.82
N PRO A 93 -4.32 -17.93 -11.61
CA PRO A 93 -5.32 -18.90 -11.16
C PRO A 93 -5.92 -18.48 -9.80
N ARG A 94 -7.22 -18.68 -9.62
CA ARG A 94 -7.92 -18.32 -8.36
C ARG A 94 -7.27 -18.93 -7.12
N ALA A 95 -6.78 -20.15 -7.20
CA ALA A 95 -6.09 -20.85 -6.10
C ALA A 95 -4.79 -20.12 -5.63
N ARG A 96 -4.15 -19.31 -6.49
CA ARG A 96 -2.94 -18.56 -6.14
C ARG A 96 -3.22 -17.18 -5.54
N ILE A 97 -4.42 -16.63 -5.71
CA ILE A 97 -4.80 -15.29 -5.22
C ILE A 97 -4.57 -15.14 -3.70
N PRO A 98 -4.92 -16.10 -2.81
CA PRO A 98 -4.67 -15.96 -1.39
C PRO A 98 -3.21 -15.73 -1.04
N GLY A 99 -2.27 -16.39 -1.75
CA GLY A 99 -0.84 -16.17 -1.56
C GLY A 99 -0.40 -14.74 -1.87
N PHE A 100 -0.96 -14.13 -2.92
CA PHE A 100 -0.69 -12.73 -3.25
C PHE A 100 -1.31 -11.78 -2.24
N ARG A 101 -2.55 -12.03 -1.80
CA ARG A 101 -3.23 -11.18 -0.81
C ARG A 101 -2.53 -11.17 0.55
N ARG A 102 -1.86 -12.23 0.96
CA ARG A 102 -1.06 -12.24 2.19
C ARG A 102 0.14 -11.29 2.17
N ARG A 103 0.62 -10.92 0.98
CA ARG A 103 1.69 -9.92 0.77
C ARG A 103 1.17 -8.49 0.74
N ILE A 104 -0.17 -8.30 0.82
CA ILE A 104 -0.84 -7.00 0.71
C ILE A 104 -1.67 -6.77 1.97
N GLY A 105 -1.30 -5.80 2.78
CA GLY A 105 -2.11 -5.31 3.89
C GLY A 105 -3.19 -4.37 3.36
N VAL A 106 -4.40 -4.45 3.91
CA VAL A 106 -5.51 -3.57 3.50
C VAL A 106 -6.18 -2.95 4.71
N VAL A 107 -6.25 -1.62 4.72
CA VAL A 107 -7.03 -0.83 5.67
C VAL A 107 -8.26 -0.30 4.93
N PHE A 108 -9.44 -0.78 5.31
CA PHE A 108 -10.71 -0.38 4.71
C PHE A 108 -11.30 0.84 5.41
N GLN A 109 -12.01 1.68 4.70
CA GLN A 109 -12.72 2.84 5.24
C GLN A 109 -13.75 2.44 6.32
N ASP A 110 -14.41 1.30 6.16
CA ASP A 110 -15.40 0.72 7.08
C ASP A 110 -14.80 -0.29 8.07
N PHE A 111 -13.47 -0.27 8.26
CA PHE A 111 -12.63 -1.10 9.12
C PHE A 111 -12.72 -2.60 8.86
N ARG A 112 -13.88 -3.15 8.55
CA ARG A 112 -14.17 -4.57 8.30
C ARG A 112 -13.62 -5.49 9.39
N LEU A 113 -13.76 -5.07 10.65
CA LEU A 113 -13.44 -5.93 11.77
C LEU A 113 -14.50 -7.02 11.91
N VAL A 114 -14.06 -8.19 12.36
CA VAL A 114 -14.95 -9.32 12.61
C VAL A 114 -15.61 -9.11 13.97
N PRO A 115 -16.93 -8.83 14.04
CA PRO A 115 -17.55 -8.26 15.25
C PRO A 115 -17.67 -9.25 16.43
N HIS A 116 -17.62 -10.55 16.18
CA HIS A 116 -17.69 -11.60 17.20
C HIS A 116 -16.30 -12.01 17.72
N LEU A 117 -15.21 -11.58 17.09
CA LEU A 117 -13.85 -11.80 17.55
C LEU A 117 -13.38 -10.67 18.46
N SER A 118 -12.46 -10.97 19.37
CA SER A 118 -11.79 -9.96 20.19
C SER A 118 -10.88 -9.08 19.35
N VAL A 119 -10.36 -7.98 19.92
CA VAL A 119 -9.34 -7.14 19.30
C VAL A 119 -8.10 -7.97 18.99
N ALA A 120 -7.62 -8.75 19.97
CA ALA A 120 -6.47 -9.62 19.80
C ALA A 120 -6.68 -10.63 18.67
N ASP A 121 -7.84 -11.28 18.60
CA ASP A 121 -8.16 -12.22 17.54
C ASP A 121 -8.28 -11.57 16.16
N ASN A 122 -8.88 -10.37 16.07
CA ASN A 122 -8.92 -9.62 14.82
C ASN A 122 -7.50 -9.32 14.29
N ILE A 123 -6.58 -8.94 15.18
CA ILE A 123 -5.19 -8.67 14.82
C ILE A 123 -4.47 -9.99 14.44
N ALA A 124 -4.74 -11.08 15.14
CA ALA A 124 -4.12 -12.39 14.92
C ALA A 124 -4.48 -13.03 13.57
N LEU A 125 -5.67 -12.70 13.00
CA LEU A 125 -6.24 -13.38 11.83
C LEU A 125 -5.24 -13.60 10.67
N PRO A 126 -4.45 -12.60 10.21
CA PRO A 126 -3.54 -12.79 9.09
C PRO A 126 -2.46 -13.85 9.37
N LEU A 127 -1.93 -13.89 10.58
CA LEU A 127 -0.89 -14.84 10.99
C LEU A 127 -1.46 -16.26 11.11
N ARG A 128 -2.64 -16.40 11.71
CA ARG A 128 -3.34 -17.70 11.80
C ARG A 128 -3.68 -18.26 10.42
N ILE A 129 -4.18 -17.40 9.50
CA ILE A 129 -4.44 -17.79 8.10
C ILE A 129 -3.14 -18.18 7.37
N ALA A 130 -2.01 -17.59 7.75
CA ALA A 130 -0.71 -17.94 7.21
C ALA A 130 -0.15 -19.25 7.78
N GLY A 131 -0.76 -19.80 8.87
CA GLY A 131 -0.31 -21.04 9.53
C GLY A 131 0.86 -20.82 10.49
N VAL A 132 1.03 -19.60 11.02
CA VAL A 132 2.05 -19.29 12.05
C VAL A 132 1.66 -19.99 13.35
N LEU A 133 2.66 -20.47 14.10
CA LEU A 133 2.46 -21.14 15.39
C LEU A 133 1.80 -20.20 16.41
N GLU A 134 0.89 -20.72 17.25
CA GLU A 134 0.06 -19.88 18.13
C GLU A 134 0.90 -19.13 19.19
N ASP A 135 2.04 -19.68 19.59
CA ASP A 135 2.96 -18.99 20.51
C ASP A 135 3.57 -17.74 19.85
N GLU A 136 4.04 -17.86 18.60
CA GLU A 136 4.56 -16.73 17.81
C GLU A 136 3.44 -15.70 17.51
N VAL A 137 2.20 -16.18 17.27
CA VAL A 137 1.05 -15.30 17.08
C VAL A 137 0.76 -14.47 18.33
N ARG A 138 0.79 -15.10 19.53
CA ARG A 138 0.57 -14.40 20.80
C ARG A 138 1.59 -13.30 21.04
N ASP A 139 2.87 -13.60 20.82
CA ASP A 139 3.96 -12.64 20.98
C ASP A 139 3.80 -11.46 20.02
N ALA A 140 3.59 -11.72 18.73
CA ALA A 140 3.40 -10.69 17.72
C ALA A 140 2.15 -9.83 17.97
N VAL A 141 1.06 -10.43 18.44
CA VAL A 141 -0.18 -9.70 18.79
C VAL A 141 0.05 -8.83 20.02
N SER A 142 0.78 -9.31 21.04
CA SER A 142 1.12 -8.53 22.23
C SER A 142 1.93 -7.28 21.89
N GLU A 143 2.98 -7.44 21.07
CA GLU A 143 3.78 -6.32 20.56
C GLU A 143 2.93 -5.33 19.76
N MET A 144 2.06 -5.85 18.88
CA MET A 144 1.19 -5.02 18.04
C MET A 144 0.18 -4.24 18.87
N LEU A 145 -0.43 -4.86 19.89
CA LEU A 145 -1.36 -4.19 20.83
C LEU A 145 -0.67 -3.06 21.59
N ALA A 146 0.56 -3.28 22.05
CA ALA A 146 1.36 -2.24 22.72
C ALA A 146 1.64 -1.08 21.75
N TRP A 147 2.04 -1.40 20.52
CA TRP A 147 2.37 -0.41 19.49
C TRP A 147 1.18 0.49 19.11
N VAL A 148 -0.04 -0.08 18.98
CA VAL A 148 -1.25 0.70 18.67
C VAL A 148 -1.93 1.27 19.94
N GLY A 149 -1.38 1.04 21.14
CA GLY A 149 -1.91 1.55 22.41
C GLY A 149 -3.26 0.94 22.79
N LEU A 150 -3.46 -0.36 22.55
CA LEU A 150 -4.69 -1.09 22.83
C LEU A 150 -4.48 -2.32 23.74
N THR A 151 -3.39 -2.38 24.49
CA THR A 151 -3.09 -3.50 25.39
C THR A 151 -4.24 -3.78 26.36
N ASN A 152 -4.85 -2.73 26.93
CA ASN A 152 -5.98 -2.86 27.87
C ASN A 152 -7.33 -3.18 27.19
N ARG A 153 -7.34 -3.31 25.87
CA ARG A 153 -8.52 -3.59 25.04
C ARG A 153 -8.42 -4.92 24.30
N ALA A 154 -7.41 -5.74 24.61
CA ALA A 154 -7.13 -7.00 23.89
C ALA A 154 -8.37 -7.90 23.76
N GLU A 155 -9.13 -8.05 24.86
CA GLU A 155 -10.33 -8.89 24.94
C GLU A 155 -11.63 -8.16 24.54
N ALA A 156 -11.57 -6.86 24.28
CA ALA A 156 -12.74 -6.09 23.86
C ALA A 156 -13.20 -6.55 22.45
N ARG A 157 -14.48 -6.35 22.17
CA ARG A 157 -15.05 -6.65 20.83
C ARG A 157 -15.24 -5.36 20.03
N PRO A 158 -15.10 -5.39 18.68
CA PRO A 158 -15.23 -4.21 17.84
C PRO A 158 -16.45 -3.32 18.12
N PRO A 159 -17.66 -3.83 18.38
CA PRO A 159 -18.81 -2.96 18.68
C PRO A 159 -18.70 -2.12 19.96
N THR A 160 -17.77 -2.47 20.86
CA THR A 160 -17.53 -1.73 22.13
C THR A 160 -16.41 -0.70 22.01
N LEU A 161 -15.79 -0.59 20.84
CA LEU A 161 -14.68 0.31 20.57
C LEU A 161 -15.15 1.62 19.94
N SER A 162 -14.47 2.72 20.26
CA SER A 162 -14.59 3.97 19.51
C SER A 162 -14.11 3.81 18.06
N GLY A 163 -14.52 4.70 17.16
CA GLY A 163 -14.08 4.68 15.77
C GLY A 163 -12.55 4.72 15.62
N GLY A 164 -11.86 5.54 16.42
CA GLY A 164 -10.40 5.60 16.43
C GLY A 164 -9.74 4.32 16.95
N GLU A 165 -10.34 3.63 17.93
CA GLU A 165 -9.85 2.32 18.41
C GLU A 165 -10.04 1.26 17.30
N GLN A 166 -11.21 1.22 16.66
CA GLN A 166 -11.46 0.30 15.52
C GLN A 166 -10.48 0.53 14.37
N GLN A 167 -10.18 1.80 14.07
CA GLN A 167 -9.18 2.17 13.06
C GLN A 167 -7.80 1.59 13.39
N ARG A 168 -7.34 1.75 14.64
CA ARG A 168 -6.06 1.21 15.10
C ARG A 168 -6.02 -0.33 15.02
N VAL A 169 -7.10 -1.01 15.37
CA VAL A 169 -7.21 -2.47 15.21
C VAL A 169 -7.13 -2.87 13.73
N ALA A 170 -7.82 -2.14 12.84
CA ALA A 170 -7.80 -2.42 11.40
C ALA A 170 -6.39 -2.25 10.81
N ILE A 171 -5.66 -1.22 11.24
CA ILE A 171 -4.27 -0.99 10.82
C ILE A 171 -3.36 -2.08 11.38
N ALA A 172 -3.44 -2.38 12.69
CA ALA A 172 -2.67 -3.44 13.32
C ALA A 172 -2.85 -4.77 12.59
N ARG A 173 -4.09 -5.15 12.28
CA ARG A 173 -4.41 -6.34 11.49
C ARG A 173 -3.80 -6.30 10.09
N ALA A 174 -3.81 -5.13 9.43
CA ALA A 174 -3.28 -5.01 8.08
C ALA A 174 -1.75 -5.17 8.01
N VAL A 175 -1.03 -4.81 9.09
CA VAL A 175 0.44 -4.75 9.09
C VAL A 175 1.13 -5.88 9.84
N ILE A 176 0.43 -6.63 10.70
CA ILE A 176 1.03 -7.69 11.52
C ILE A 176 1.72 -8.78 10.68
N GLY A 177 1.19 -9.05 9.48
CA GLY A 177 1.77 -9.98 8.51
C GLY A 177 2.99 -9.45 7.76
N ARG A 178 3.49 -8.26 8.10
CA ARG A 178 4.61 -7.56 7.42
C ARG A 178 4.44 -7.53 5.90
N PRO A 179 3.38 -6.89 5.40
CA PRO A 179 3.07 -6.87 3.97
C PRO A 179 4.13 -6.09 3.19
N GLU A 180 4.34 -6.47 1.92
CA GLU A 180 5.20 -5.72 0.99
C GLU A 180 4.50 -4.46 0.46
N ILE A 181 3.16 -4.49 0.39
CA ILE A 181 2.33 -3.35 0.01
C ILE A 181 1.25 -3.16 1.07
N LEU A 182 1.08 -1.94 1.56
CA LEU A 182 -0.06 -1.54 2.38
C LEU A 182 -0.95 -0.60 1.58
N VAL A 183 -2.20 -1.00 1.40
CA VAL A 183 -3.24 -0.21 0.74
C VAL A 183 -4.21 0.31 1.79
N ALA A 184 -4.45 1.62 1.83
CA ALA A 184 -5.39 2.21 2.77
C ALA A 184 -6.40 3.12 2.04
N ASP A 185 -7.68 2.95 2.32
CA ASP A 185 -8.77 3.75 1.76
C ASP A 185 -9.30 4.68 2.86
N GLU A 186 -9.04 5.99 2.73
CA GLU A 186 -9.41 7.07 3.66
C GLU A 186 -9.08 6.75 5.14
N PRO A 187 -7.81 6.39 5.47
CA PRO A 187 -7.47 5.88 6.78
C PRO A 187 -7.58 6.90 7.92
N THR A 188 -7.75 8.19 7.61
CA THR A 188 -7.86 9.28 8.59
C THR A 188 -9.24 9.93 8.63
N GLY A 189 -10.18 9.48 7.80
CA GLY A 189 -11.49 10.11 7.65
C GLY A 189 -12.39 10.10 8.90
N ASN A 190 -12.11 9.23 9.87
CA ASN A 190 -12.92 9.05 11.08
C ASN A 190 -12.14 9.29 12.38
N VAL A 191 -11.03 10.00 12.33
CA VAL A 191 -10.16 10.27 13.49
C VAL A 191 -9.86 11.76 13.63
N ASP A 192 -9.56 12.19 14.84
CA ASP A 192 -9.11 13.56 15.11
C ASP A 192 -7.69 13.82 14.55
N GLU A 193 -7.29 15.09 14.52
CA GLU A 193 -6.01 15.51 13.94
C GLU A 193 -4.81 14.87 14.68
N ALA A 194 -4.86 14.77 16.01
CA ALA A 194 -3.78 14.17 16.80
C ALA A 194 -3.63 12.68 16.48
N MET A 195 -4.73 12.00 16.22
CA MET A 195 -4.72 10.59 15.79
C MET A 195 -4.25 10.46 14.35
N ALA A 196 -4.66 11.35 13.44
CA ALA A 196 -4.18 11.36 12.07
C ALA A 196 -2.65 11.49 12.01
N ASP A 197 -2.05 12.36 12.85
CA ASP A 197 -0.60 12.49 12.98
C ASP A 197 0.08 11.19 13.44
N ARG A 198 -0.47 10.53 14.45
CA ARG A 198 0.05 9.23 14.91
C ARG A 198 -0.02 8.16 13.83
N LEU A 199 -1.11 8.13 13.05
CA LEU A 199 -1.26 7.20 11.92
C LEU A 199 -0.23 7.48 10.82
N LEU A 200 0.03 8.76 10.51
CA LEU A 200 1.07 9.12 9.54
C LEU A 200 2.47 8.71 10.01
N GLN A 201 2.81 8.93 11.28
CA GLN A 201 4.07 8.46 11.86
C GLN A 201 4.19 6.94 11.75
N LEU A 202 3.10 6.21 11.99
CA LEU A 202 3.00 4.79 11.85
C LEU A 202 3.30 4.36 10.40
N PHE A 203 2.61 4.97 9.43
CA PHE A 203 2.84 4.71 8.01
C PHE A 203 4.27 5.06 7.58
N ALA A 204 4.81 6.18 8.04
CA ALA A 204 6.21 6.55 7.78
C ALA A 204 7.20 5.52 8.34
N SER A 205 6.94 4.98 9.53
CA SER A 205 7.76 3.91 10.13
C SER A 205 7.71 2.63 9.30
N LEU A 206 6.52 2.22 8.85
CA LEU A 206 6.35 1.05 7.97
C LEU A 206 7.07 1.25 6.62
N ASN A 207 6.96 2.45 6.05
CA ASN A 207 7.66 2.79 4.81
C ASN A 207 9.18 2.74 5.02
N GLY A 208 9.69 3.27 6.14
CA GLY A 208 11.10 3.16 6.51
C GLY A 208 11.61 1.73 6.66
N LEU A 209 10.72 0.77 6.95
CA LEU A 209 11.02 -0.67 6.99
C LEU A 209 10.91 -1.35 5.60
N GLY A 210 10.62 -0.59 4.54
CA GLY A 210 10.56 -1.07 3.17
C GLY A 210 9.17 -1.42 2.64
N THR A 211 8.10 -1.24 3.43
CA THR A 211 6.73 -1.43 2.95
C THR A 211 6.35 -0.33 1.94
N THR A 212 5.82 -0.71 0.78
CA THR A 212 5.26 0.23 -0.20
C THR A 212 3.87 0.67 0.28
N LEU A 213 3.64 1.97 0.35
CA LEU A 213 2.37 2.52 0.82
C LEU A 213 1.55 3.11 -0.33
N VAL A 214 0.26 2.78 -0.38
CA VAL A 214 -0.70 3.37 -1.32
C VAL A 214 -1.93 3.82 -0.53
N ILE A 215 -2.04 5.12 -0.28
CA ILE A 215 -3.09 5.69 0.58
C ILE A 215 -4.02 6.56 -0.27
N ALA A 216 -5.28 6.16 -0.41
CA ALA A 216 -6.31 7.02 -0.97
C ALA A 216 -6.80 8.01 0.08
N THR A 217 -6.79 9.29 -0.26
CA THR A 217 -7.32 10.35 0.61
C THR A 217 -7.75 11.56 -0.20
N HIS A 218 -8.71 12.30 0.35
CA HIS A 218 -9.10 13.63 -0.12
C HIS A 218 -8.53 14.75 0.79
N ASP A 219 -7.85 14.39 1.87
CA ASP A 219 -7.26 15.35 2.82
C ASP A 219 -5.94 15.90 2.29
N MET A 220 -5.98 17.13 1.80
CA MET A 220 -4.80 17.84 1.26
C MET A 220 -3.77 18.17 2.34
N GLN A 221 -4.16 18.22 3.63
CA GLN A 221 -3.21 18.49 4.71
C GLN A 221 -2.28 17.30 4.93
N LEU A 222 -2.78 16.08 4.80
CA LEU A 222 -1.97 14.87 4.86
C LEU A 222 -0.86 14.85 3.81
N LEU A 223 -1.15 15.32 2.59
CA LEU A 223 -0.18 15.35 1.49
C LEU A 223 1.01 16.23 1.82
N SER A 224 0.79 17.36 2.49
CA SER A 224 1.87 18.29 2.85
C SER A 224 2.82 17.77 3.94
N ARG A 225 2.37 16.79 4.74
CA ARG A 225 3.11 16.22 5.87
C ARG A 225 4.13 15.16 5.45
N VAL A 226 3.94 14.51 4.27
CA VAL A 226 4.84 13.48 3.75
C VAL A 226 5.48 13.97 2.44
N ARG A 227 6.54 14.76 2.55
CA ARG A 227 7.20 15.42 1.40
C ARG A 227 7.81 14.44 0.39
N SER A 228 8.13 13.22 0.80
CA SER A 228 8.69 12.18 -0.07
C SER A 228 7.65 11.39 -0.84
N ALA A 229 6.36 11.57 -0.53
CA ALA A 229 5.29 10.83 -1.18
C ALA A 229 5.05 11.32 -2.61
N GLN A 230 4.80 10.38 -3.50
CA GLN A 230 4.37 10.64 -4.86
C GLN A 230 2.85 10.77 -4.90
N ILE A 231 2.32 11.68 -5.73
CA ILE A 231 0.89 11.94 -5.81
C ILE A 231 0.34 11.38 -7.13
N MET A 232 -0.61 10.48 -7.01
CA MET A 232 -1.40 9.91 -8.10
C MET A 232 -2.78 10.57 -8.08
N HIS A 233 -3.01 11.54 -8.95
CA HIS A 233 -4.32 12.21 -9.03
C HIS A 233 -5.22 11.53 -10.05
N ILE A 234 -6.40 11.07 -9.60
CA ILE A 234 -7.41 10.48 -10.48
C ILE A 234 -8.50 11.53 -10.74
N ASP A 235 -8.69 11.86 -12.00
CA ASP A 235 -9.77 12.73 -12.47
C ASP A 235 -10.55 12.05 -13.59
N ALA A 236 -11.88 11.99 -13.45
CA ALA A 236 -12.78 11.32 -14.40
C ALA A 236 -12.26 9.94 -14.87
N GLY A 237 -11.75 9.12 -13.94
CA GLY A 237 -11.24 7.78 -14.22
C GLY A 237 -9.86 7.73 -14.89
N ARG A 238 -9.20 8.87 -15.10
CA ARG A 238 -7.85 8.95 -15.69
C ARG A 238 -6.82 9.35 -14.66
N LEU A 239 -5.62 8.79 -14.78
CA LEU A 239 -4.51 9.13 -13.91
C LEU A 239 -3.80 10.37 -14.45
N LEU A 240 -3.68 11.38 -13.60
CA LEU A 240 -2.79 12.52 -13.78
C LEU A 240 -1.60 12.35 -12.82
N ASP A 241 -0.41 12.69 -13.27
CA ASP A 241 0.81 12.67 -12.45
C ASP A 241 1.27 14.12 -12.17
N PRO A 242 0.69 14.80 -11.16
CA PRO A 242 1.01 16.19 -10.87
C PRO A 242 2.44 16.36 -10.32
N THR A 243 3.09 15.29 -9.87
CA THR A 243 4.47 15.34 -9.38
C THR A 243 5.49 15.04 -10.48
N GLY A 244 5.08 14.42 -11.59
CA GLY A 244 5.97 13.96 -12.66
C GLY A 244 6.95 12.86 -12.21
N LEU A 245 6.67 12.21 -11.07
CA LEU A 245 7.55 11.22 -10.47
C LEU A 245 7.12 9.77 -10.74
N LEU A 246 5.89 9.57 -11.23
CA LEU A 246 5.40 8.24 -11.55
C LEU A 246 6.17 7.65 -12.73
N ARG A 247 6.66 6.43 -12.55
CA ARG A 247 7.32 5.71 -13.64
C ARG A 247 6.28 5.07 -14.53
N HIS A 248 6.32 5.39 -15.81
CA HIS A 248 5.54 4.69 -16.81
C HIS A 248 6.25 3.37 -17.20
N PRO A 249 5.53 2.26 -17.39
CA PRO A 249 6.13 1.05 -17.91
C PRO A 249 6.76 1.36 -19.28
N PRO A 250 7.92 0.75 -19.63
CA PRO A 250 8.53 0.94 -20.95
C PRO A 250 7.52 0.53 -22.01
N GLY A 251 7.12 1.49 -22.85
CA GLY A 251 6.22 1.24 -23.97
C GLY A 251 6.80 0.14 -24.86
N ARG A 252 6.02 -0.86 -25.22
CA ARG A 252 6.34 -1.69 -26.38
C ARG A 252 6.21 -0.76 -27.58
N HIS A 253 7.33 -0.29 -28.07
CA HIS A 253 7.33 0.32 -29.40
C HIS A 253 6.81 -0.73 -30.38
N ALA A 254 5.70 -0.38 -31.02
CA ALA A 254 5.12 -1.17 -32.10
C ALA A 254 6.07 -1.24 -33.32
#